data_89c043ec237301c262006e313460636e
#
_entry.id   89c043ec237301c262006e313460636e
#
_cell.length_a   1.000
_cell.length_b   1.000
_cell.length_c   1.000
_cell.angle_alpha   90.00
_cell.angle_beta   90.00
_cell.angle_gamma   90.00
#
_symmetry.space_group_name_H-M   'P 1'
#
loop_
_entity.id
_entity.type
_entity.pdbx_description
1 polymer ?
#
loop_
_entity_poly.entity_id
_entity_poly.type
_entity_poly.pdbx_seq_one_letter_code
_entity_poly.pdbx_strand_id
1 'polypeptide(L)'
;MKKIICFGLVFMTLFIVQGHITTYALENNKASNSIAIINQPAAVTGKIGDAVEFRVGASGTNLKYQWQYVLKGQNNWVDFTGGNASAMKKVLNETYDDLKVRVVITDGNGNSVISDTVTVTLKKAPVITSQPAAVAGKIGDAVEFRVGASGTNLKYQWQYVLKGRNNWVDFTGGNACAMKKVLNETYDELKVRVVITDGKGNSVTSNTVNVTIIKSEDWELPIM
;
A
#
# COMPACT_ATOMS: atom_id res chain seq x y z
N MET A 1 14.80 -7.78 -43.61
CA MET A 1 13.94 -6.78 -42.91
C MET A 1 14.35 -5.39 -43.38
N LYS A 2 13.47 -4.75 -44.18
CA LYS A 2 13.76 -3.43 -44.79
C LYS A 2 13.44 -2.34 -43.77
N LYS A 3 14.42 -1.52 -43.41
CA LYS A 3 14.23 -0.26 -42.67
C LYS A 3 13.54 0.73 -43.62
N ILE A 4 12.32 1.13 -43.26
CA ILE A 4 11.66 2.26 -43.92
C ILE A 4 12.16 3.52 -43.23
N ILE A 5 13.02 4.25 -43.96
CA ILE A 5 13.42 5.62 -43.59
C ILE A 5 12.38 6.51 -44.27
N CYS A 6 11.48 7.11 -43.49
CA CYS A 6 10.59 8.17 -44.00
C CYS A 6 11.42 9.44 -44.25
N PHE A 7 11.85 9.64 -45.46
CA PHE A 7 12.25 10.96 -45.95
C PHE A 7 10.99 11.78 -46.20
N GLY A 8 10.85 12.86 -45.46
CA GLY A 8 9.80 13.85 -45.72
C GLY A 8 10.04 14.52 -47.10
N LEU A 9 9.19 14.16 -48.04
CA LEU A 9 9.21 14.76 -49.38
C LEU A 9 8.64 16.16 -49.28
N VAL A 10 9.52 17.16 -49.51
CA VAL A 10 9.11 18.57 -49.65
C VAL A 10 8.49 18.72 -51.03
N PHE A 11 7.18 18.85 -51.12
CA PHE A 11 6.51 19.26 -52.36
C PHE A 11 6.58 20.78 -52.49
N MET A 12 7.40 21.22 -53.44
CA MET A 12 7.41 22.60 -53.90
C MET A 12 6.40 22.72 -55.06
N THR A 13 5.20 23.24 -54.81
CA THR A 13 4.26 23.58 -55.89
C THR A 13 4.54 25.02 -56.34
N LEU A 14 5.05 25.15 -57.56
CA LEU A 14 5.24 26.42 -58.23
C LEU A 14 3.96 26.73 -59.05
N PHE A 15 3.21 27.75 -58.62
CA PHE A 15 2.11 28.30 -59.45
C PHE A 15 2.58 29.60 -60.08
N ILE A 16 2.65 29.65 -61.42
CA ILE A 16 2.88 30.89 -62.20
C ILE A 16 1.54 31.36 -62.75
N VAL A 17 1.03 32.46 -62.22
CA VAL A 17 -0.08 33.21 -62.79
C VAL A 17 0.30 34.66 -62.95
N GLN A 18 0.38 35.11 -64.21
CA GLN A 18 0.52 36.52 -64.63
C GLN A 18 1.67 37.34 -63.97
N GLY A 19 2.90 36.92 -64.20
CA GLY A 19 4.06 37.85 -64.07
C GLY A 19 4.43 38.33 -62.68
N HIS A 20 3.78 37.86 -61.63
CA HIS A 20 4.15 38.12 -60.23
C HIS A 20 4.65 36.86 -59.56
N ILE A 21 5.93 36.86 -59.20
CA ILE A 21 6.52 35.83 -58.35
C ILE A 21 6.16 36.18 -56.90
N THR A 22 5.13 35.57 -56.35
CA THR A 22 4.91 35.58 -54.92
C THR A 22 5.70 34.42 -54.33
N THR A 23 6.81 34.70 -53.68
CA THR A 23 7.51 33.74 -52.83
C THR A 23 6.68 33.54 -51.56
N TYR A 24 5.93 32.44 -51.51
CA TYR A 24 5.43 31.99 -50.22
C TYR A 24 6.62 31.46 -49.44
N ALA A 25 6.93 32.13 -48.34
CA ALA A 25 7.87 31.58 -47.36
C ALA A 25 7.33 30.20 -46.94
N LEU A 26 8.13 29.14 -47.16
CA LEU A 26 7.89 27.90 -46.44
C LEU A 26 7.95 28.27 -44.97
N GLU A 27 6.80 28.30 -44.30
CA GLU A 27 6.81 28.16 -42.87
C GLU A 27 7.46 26.80 -42.61
N ASN A 28 8.70 26.87 -42.15
CA ASN A 28 9.35 25.71 -41.57
C ASN A 28 8.38 25.21 -40.49
N ASN A 29 7.64 24.18 -40.84
CA ASN A 29 6.91 23.38 -39.83
C ASN A 29 8.01 22.68 -39.04
N LYS A 30 8.69 23.47 -38.21
CA LYS A 30 9.56 22.99 -37.16
C LYS A 30 8.64 22.15 -36.32
N ALA A 31 8.67 20.83 -36.54
CA ALA A 31 7.97 19.90 -35.69
C ALA A 31 8.22 20.41 -34.26
N SER A 32 7.17 20.91 -33.64
CA SER A 32 7.25 21.46 -32.30
C SER A 32 7.81 20.35 -31.44
N ASN A 33 9.11 20.39 -31.16
CA ASN A 33 9.76 19.52 -30.18
C ASN A 33 9.28 19.93 -28.77
N SER A 34 7.95 20.13 -28.65
CA SER A 34 7.36 20.44 -27.37
C SER A 34 7.52 19.27 -26.43
N ILE A 35 8.04 19.55 -25.26
CA ILE A 35 8.08 18.58 -24.17
C ILE A 35 6.64 18.15 -23.81
N ALA A 36 6.39 16.86 -23.71
CA ALA A 36 5.10 16.33 -23.28
C ALA A 36 5.27 15.06 -22.44
N ILE A 37 4.41 14.89 -21.44
CA ILE A 37 4.33 13.63 -20.68
C ILE A 37 3.39 12.68 -21.43
N ILE A 38 3.89 11.49 -21.76
CA ILE A 38 3.16 10.43 -22.47
C ILE A 38 2.51 9.47 -21.49
N ASN A 39 3.25 9.12 -20.42
CA ASN A 39 2.77 8.22 -19.37
C ASN A 39 3.01 8.88 -18.02
N GLN A 40 1.92 9.10 -17.28
CA GLN A 40 1.97 9.64 -15.93
C GLN A 40 2.53 8.60 -14.94
N PRO A 41 3.15 9.04 -13.84
CA PRO A 41 3.50 8.16 -12.74
C PRO A 41 2.26 7.48 -12.15
N ALA A 42 2.44 6.31 -11.55
CA ALA A 42 1.39 5.60 -10.83
C ALA A 42 1.56 5.73 -9.31
N ALA A 43 0.43 5.74 -8.60
CA ALA A 43 0.42 5.68 -7.14
C ALA A 43 1.00 4.33 -6.65
N VAL A 44 1.66 4.36 -5.51
CA VAL A 44 2.35 3.21 -4.93
C VAL A 44 1.70 2.80 -3.62
N THR A 45 1.49 1.50 -3.45
CA THR A 45 1.05 0.90 -2.18
C THR A 45 1.98 -0.24 -1.81
N GLY A 46 2.55 -0.23 -0.60
CA GLY A 46 3.50 -1.24 -0.14
C GLY A 46 3.68 -1.25 1.38
N LYS A 47 4.50 -2.17 1.87
CA LYS A 47 4.91 -2.25 3.29
C LYS A 47 6.23 -1.50 3.49
N ILE A 48 6.55 -1.14 4.72
CA ILE A 48 7.89 -0.67 5.09
C ILE A 48 8.91 -1.73 4.67
N GLY A 49 9.98 -1.29 4.00
CA GLY A 49 11.02 -2.15 3.46
C GLY A 49 10.80 -2.61 2.01
N ASP A 50 9.61 -2.46 1.44
CA ASP A 50 9.36 -2.79 0.04
C ASP A 50 10.13 -1.85 -0.88
N ALA A 51 10.79 -2.41 -1.91
CA ALA A 51 11.39 -1.65 -2.99
C ALA A 51 10.31 -1.31 -4.03
N VAL A 52 10.15 -0.03 -4.34
CA VAL A 52 9.17 0.48 -5.28
C VAL A 52 9.83 1.33 -6.34
N GLU A 53 9.16 1.52 -7.48
CA GLU A 53 9.67 2.31 -8.58
C GLU A 53 8.59 3.27 -9.10
N PHE A 54 8.97 4.53 -9.23
CA PHE A 54 8.19 5.55 -9.92
C PHE A 54 8.73 5.70 -11.33
N ARG A 55 7.86 5.70 -12.32
CA ARG A 55 8.20 5.84 -13.73
C ARG A 55 7.36 6.92 -14.39
N VAL A 56 7.96 7.62 -15.33
CA VAL A 56 7.30 8.59 -16.21
C VAL A 56 7.74 8.36 -17.64
N GLY A 57 6.83 8.46 -18.59
CA GLY A 57 7.14 8.50 -20.01
C GLY A 57 7.00 9.93 -20.52
N ALA A 58 7.99 10.45 -21.26
CA ALA A 58 7.95 11.77 -21.83
C ALA A 58 8.55 11.80 -23.23
N SER A 59 8.10 12.73 -24.07
CA SER A 59 8.68 13.08 -25.37
C SER A 59 9.32 14.45 -25.32
N GLY A 60 10.38 14.64 -26.10
CA GLY A 60 11.16 15.88 -26.19
C GLY A 60 12.62 15.58 -26.43
N THR A 61 13.45 16.61 -26.47
CA THR A 61 14.90 16.51 -26.71
C THR A 61 15.68 16.99 -25.50
N ASN A 62 16.77 16.28 -25.17
CA ASN A 62 17.65 16.61 -24.05
C ASN A 62 16.88 16.75 -22.72
N LEU A 63 16.00 15.78 -22.44
CA LEU A 63 15.13 15.79 -21.23
C LEU A 63 15.98 15.59 -19.97
N LYS A 64 15.73 16.47 -19.00
CA LYS A 64 16.21 16.36 -17.62
C LYS A 64 15.03 16.12 -16.70
N TYR A 65 15.18 15.28 -15.72
CA TYR A 65 14.17 14.88 -14.77
C TYR A 65 14.57 15.34 -13.38
N GLN A 66 13.59 15.73 -12.56
CA GLN A 66 13.75 15.97 -11.13
C GLN A 66 12.49 15.49 -10.41
N TRP A 67 12.60 14.33 -9.75
CA TRP A 67 11.55 13.85 -8.87
C TRP A 67 11.51 14.67 -7.60
N GLN A 68 10.30 14.98 -7.17
CA GLN A 68 10.01 15.79 -5.99
C GLN A 68 9.00 15.10 -5.10
N TYR A 69 9.02 15.42 -3.83
CA TYR A 69 8.08 14.92 -2.85
C TYR A 69 7.58 16.00 -1.89
N VAL A 70 6.43 15.72 -1.27
CA VAL A 70 5.88 16.48 -0.13
C VAL A 70 5.48 15.49 0.94
N LEU A 71 5.96 15.68 2.15
CA LEU A 71 5.59 14.88 3.31
C LEU A 71 4.15 15.19 3.73
N LYS A 72 3.48 14.22 4.37
CA LYS A 72 2.15 14.39 4.96
C LYS A 72 2.08 15.66 5.82
N GLY A 73 1.04 16.46 5.60
CA GLY A 73 0.82 17.71 6.37
C GLY A 73 1.74 18.87 6.01
N GLN A 74 2.60 18.71 5.00
CA GLN A 74 3.45 19.76 4.47
C GLN A 74 2.95 20.24 3.10
N ASN A 75 3.43 21.42 2.65
CA ASN A 75 3.04 22.01 1.38
C ASN A 75 4.22 22.30 0.44
N ASN A 76 5.45 22.17 0.93
CA ASN A 76 6.65 22.50 0.17
C ASN A 76 7.19 21.27 -0.57
N TRP A 77 7.37 21.38 -1.88
CA TRP A 77 8.02 20.36 -2.69
C TRP A 77 9.53 20.37 -2.44
N VAL A 78 10.08 19.18 -2.20
CA VAL A 78 11.49 18.94 -1.95
C VAL A 78 12.02 17.97 -3.00
N ASP A 79 13.21 18.24 -3.52
CA ASP A 79 13.83 17.36 -4.51
C ASP A 79 14.31 16.05 -3.88
N PHE A 80 14.01 14.95 -4.54
CA PHE A 80 14.64 13.68 -4.19
C PHE A 80 16.10 13.68 -4.64
N THR A 81 17.02 13.44 -3.73
CA THR A 81 18.42 13.17 -4.07
C THR A 81 18.51 11.96 -4.98
N GLY A 82 19.18 12.14 -6.14
CA GLY A 82 19.29 11.09 -7.16
C GLY A 82 18.00 10.86 -7.97
N GLY A 83 16.98 11.71 -7.83
CA GLY A 83 15.74 11.64 -8.60
C GLY A 83 15.85 12.31 -9.97
N ASN A 84 16.85 11.97 -10.79
CA ASN A 84 17.23 12.66 -12.03
C ASN A 84 17.05 11.82 -13.31
N ALA A 85 16.30 10.75 -13.26
CA ALA A 85 16.01 9.89 -14.40
C ALA A 85 14.50 9.69 -14.60
N SER A 86 14.09 9.13 -15.75
CA SER A 86 12.69 8.79 -16.03
C SER A 86 12.09 7.74 -15.10
N ALA A 87 12.95 7.02 -14.37
CA ALA A 87 12.56 6.06 -13.34
C ALA A 87 13.37 6.32 -12.07
N MET A 88 12.70 6.22 -10.92
CA MET A 88 13.30 6.40 -9.60
C MET A 88 12.88 5.24 -8.68
N LYS A 89 13.87 4.56 -8.09
CA LYS A 89 13.64 3.49 -7.10
C LYS A 89 13.79 4.02 -5.69
N LYS A 90 12.90 3.59 -4.80
CA LYS A 90 12.94 3.91 -3.37
C LYS A 90 12.57 2.69 -2.55
N VAL A 91 13.11 2.60 -1.34
CA VAL A 91 12.67 1.64 -0.33
C VAL A 91 11.71 2.37 0.61
N LEU A 92 10.51 1.82 0.79
CA LEU A 92 9.48 2.43 1.61
C LEU A 92 9.88 2.43 3.09
N ASN A 93 9.69 3.55 3.76
CA ASN A 93 9.88 3.73 5.20
C ASN A 93 8.69 4.45 5.82
N GLU A 94 8.66 4.59 7.13
CA GLU A 94 7.53 5.17 7.87
C GLU A 94 7.17 6.60 7.44
N THR A 95 8.15 7.40 7.00
CA THR A 95 7.93 8.79 6.59
C THR A 95 7.23 8.91 5.24
N TYR A 96 7.11 7.80 4.49
CA TYR A 96 6.50 7.80 3.16
C TYR A 96 4.98 7.54 3.18
N ASP A 97 4.37 7.41 4.36
CA ASP A 97 2.91 7.28 4.45
C ASP A 97 2.22 8.61 4.06
N ASP A 98 1.33 8.53 3.07
CA ASP A 98 0.69 9.68 2.42
C ASP A 98 1.68 10.67 1.75
N LEU A 99 2.91 10.21 1.44
CA LEU A 99 3.86 10.99 0.67
C LEU A 99 3.30 11.29 -0.71
N LYS A 100 3.31 12.55 -1.10
CA LYS A 100 2.98 12.96 -2.46
C LYS A 100 4.25 13.04 -3.30
N VAL A 101 4.20 12.52 -4.52
CA VAL A 101 5.34 12.46 -5.44
C VAL A 101 4.93 12.99 -6.81
N ARG A 102 5.82 13.74 -7.45
CA ARG A 102 5.72 14.21 -8.83
C ARG A 102 7.09 14.25 -9.47
N VAL A 103 7.14 14.49 -10.76
CA VAL A 103 8.38 14.76 -11.48
C VAL A 103 8.25 16.06 -12.30
N VAL A 104 9.28 16.88 -12.25
CA VAL A 104 9.49 18.03 -13.13
C VAL A 104 10.42 17.56 -14.25
N ILE A 105 10.02 17.78 -15.50
CA ILE A 105 10.81 17.41 -16.68
C ILE A 105 11.09 18.68 -17.46
N THR A 106 12.35 18.92 -17.79
CA THR A 106 12.81 20.11 -18.51
C THR A 106 13.53 19.68 -19.78
N ASP A 107 13.26 20.35 -20.91
CA ASP A 107 13.96 20.11 -22.18
C ASP A 107 15.26 20.91 -22.27
N GLY A 108 16.03 20.70 -23.37
CA GLY A 108 17.28 21.43 -23.62
C GLY A 108 17.11 22.94 -23.85
N ASN A 109 15.89 23.43 -24.06
CA ASN A 109 15.56 24.84 -24.26
C ASN A 109 15.10 25.53 -22.97
N GLY A 110 14.97 24.78 -21.87
CA GLY A 110 14.50 25.31 -20.59
C GLY A 110 12.98 25.27 -20.41
N ASN A 111 12.20 24.72 -21.36
CA ASN A 111 10.76 24.50 -21.16
C ASN A 111 10.56 23.34 -20.18
N SER A 112 9.54 23.41 -19.34
CA SER A 112 9.27 22.38 -18.35
C SER A 112 7.81 21.96 -18.32
N VAL A 113 7.58 20.69 -17.97
CA VAL A 113 6.27 20.11 -17.64
C VAL A 113 6.35 19.39 -16.31
N ILE A 114 5.23 19.35 -15.62
CA ILE A 114 5.12 18.69 -14.31
C ILE A 114 4.10 17.57 -14.43
N SER A 115 4.44 16.39 -13.90
CA SER A 115 3.53 15.25 -13.88
C SER A 115 2.35 15.46 -12.92
N ASP A 116 1.36 14.59 -13.06
CA ASP A 116 0.36 14.40 -12.01
C ASP A 116 1.05 14.05 -10.69
N THR A 117 0.39 14.43 -9.59
CA THR A 117 0.82 14.06 -8.25
C THR A 117 0.26 12.69 -7.90
N VAL A 118 1.13 11.78 -7.51
CA VAL A 118 0.76 10.45 -7.03
C VAL A 118 1.06 10.31 -5.56
N THR A 119 0.36 9.39 -4.87
CA THR A 119 0.49 9.20 -3.43
C THR A 119 1.07 7.83 -3.13
N VAL A 120 1.94 7.77 -2.13
CA VAL A 120 2.41 6.54 -1.51
C VAL A 120 1.49 6.18 -0.36
N THR A 121 1.01 4.94 -0.32
CA THR A 121 0.18 4.42 0.78
C THR A 121 0.90 3.25 1.45
N LEU A 122 1.25 3.40 2.72
CA LEU A 122 1.82 2.30 3.47
C LEU A 122 0.72 1.33 3.95
N LYS A 123 1.00 0.03 3.78
CA LYS A 123 0.23 -1.05 4.41
C LYS A 123 0.73 -1.21 5.84
N LYS A 124 0.02 -0.68 6.81
CA LYS A 124 0.29 -0.87 8.24
C LYS A 124 -0.53 -2.05 8.73
N ALA A 125 0.13 -3.01 9.42
CA ALA A 125 -0.58 -4.08 10.09
C ALA A 125 -1.48 -3.53 11.21
N PRO A 126 -2.59 -4.20 11.55
CA PRO A 126 -3.37 -3.85 12.73
C PRO A 126 -2.53 -4.00 13.99
N VAL A 127 -2.84 -3.22 15.02
CA VAL A 127 -2.13 -3.24 16.31
C VAL A 127 -3.09 -3.71 17.39
N ILE A 128 -2.67 -4.69 18.21
CA ILE A 128 -3.42 -5.09 19.39
C ILE A 128 -3.14 -4.08 20.50
N THR A 129 -4.21 -3.43 21.01
CA THR A 129 -4.15 -2.42 22.07
C THR A 129 -4.42 -3.00 23.46
N SER A 130 -5.16 -4.13 23.53
CA SER A 130 -5.30 -4.92 24.74
C SER A 130 -5.38 -6.41 24.40
N GLN A 131 -4.61 -7.22 25.11
CA GLN A 131 -4.55 -8.67 24.92
C GLN A 131 -5.76 -9.34 25.57
N PRO A 132 -6.19 -10.51 25.06
CA PRO A 132 -7.16 -11.34 25.77
C PRO A 132 -6.62 -11.77 27.14
N ALA A 133 -7.53 -12.01 28.07
CA ALA A 133 -7.21 -12.57 29.39
C ALA A 133 -7.54 -14.06 29.44
N ALA A 134 -6.80 -14.80 30.26
CA ALA A 134 -7.16 -16.17 30.62
C ALA A 134 -8.49 -16.19 31.38
N VAL A 135 -9.25 -17.27 31.22
CA VAL A 135 -10.53 -17.46 31.90
C VAL A 135 -10.54 -18.73 32.74
N ALA A 136 -11.21 -18.68 33.88
CA ALA A 136 -11.45 -19.85 34.73
C ALA A 136 -12.93 -19.84 35.15
N GLY A 137 -13.53 -21.03 35.26
CA GLY A 137 -14.91 -21.19 35.66
C GLY A 137 -15.34 -22.64 35.75
N LYS A 138 -16.56 -22.89 36.19
CA LYS A 138 -17.16 -24.21 36.25
C LYS A 138 -17.81 -24.58 34.91
N ILE A 139 -18.03 -25.85 34.69
CA ILE A 139 -18.83 -26.34 33.57
C ILE A 139 -20.20 -25.66 33.62
N GLY A 140 -20.64 -25.10 32.50
CA GLY A 140 -21.89 -24.34 32.37
C GLY A 140 -21.72 -22.83 32.55
N ASP A 141 -20.61 -22.33 33.08
CA ASP A 141 -20.37 -20.89 33.21
C ASP A 141 -20.21 -20.22 31.83
N ALA A 142 -20.80 -19.05 31.69
CA ALA A 142 -20.59 -18.20 30.52
C ALA A 142 -19.35 -17.34 30.72
N VAL A 143 -18.39 -17.45 29.82
CA VAL A 143 -17.14 -16.67 29.83
C VAL A 143 -17.04 -15.84 28.56
N GLU A 144 -16.25 -14.76 28.62
CA GLU A 144 -16.03 -13.89 27.49
C GLU A 144 -14.55 -13.62 27.28
N PHE A 145 -14.10 -13.81 26.05
CA PHE A 145 -12.78 -13.41 25.57
C PHE A 145 -12.92 -12.06 24.86
N ARG A 146 -12.08 -11.10 25.20
CA ARG A 146 -12.05 -9.77 24.58
C ARG A 146 -10.64 -9.44 24.11
N VAL A 147 -10.56 -8.69 23.00
CA VAL A 147 -9.33 -8.13 22.48
C VAL A 147 -9.59 -6.68 22.06
N GLY A 148 -8.67 -5.79 22.37
CA GLY A 148 -8.65 -4.45 21.81
C GLY A 148 -7.68 -4.39 20.63
N ALA A 149 -8.08 -3.73 19.55
CA ALA A 149 -7.21 -3.53 18.39
C ALA A 149 -7.49 -2.20 17.70
N SER A 150 -6.47 -1.63 17.06
CA SER A 150 -6.56 -0.47 16.17
C SER A 150 -6.14 -0.84 14.75
N GLY A 151 -6.81 -0.23 13.78
CA GLY A 151 -6.62 -0.47 12.36
C GLY A 151 -7.89 -0.15 11.56
N THR A 152 -7.87 -0.35 10.25
CA THR A 152 -9.00 -0.08 9.37
C THR A 152 -9.62 -1.38 8.86
N ASN A 153 -10.96 -1.45 8.87
CA ASN A 153 -11.71 -2.62 8.37
C ASN A 153 -11.22 -3.94 8.99
N LEU A 154 -11.13 -3.96 10.32
CA LEU A 154 -10.64 -5.10 11.07
C LEU A 154 -11.62 -6.28 10.99
N LYS A 155 -11.07 -7.45 10.71
CA LYS A 155 -11.75 -8.75 10.80
C LYS A 155 -11.07 -9.56 11.87
N TYR A 156 -11.84 -10.29 12.67
CA TYR A 156 -11.37 -11.09 13.77
C TYR A 156 -11.63 -12.56 13.46
N GLN A 157 -10.76 -13.44 13.90
CA GLN A 157 -10.97 -14.88 13.91
C GLN A 157 -10.36 -15.46 15.18
N TRP A 158 -11.22 -15.82 16.13
CA TRP A 158 -10.82 -16.55 17.32
C TRP A 158 -10.50 -17.98 16.97
N GLN A 159 -9.44 -18.49 17.55
CA GLN A 159 -8.93 -19.83 17.33
C GLN A 159 -8.66 -20.52 18.66
N TYR A 160 -8.72 -21.83 18.65
CA TYR A 160 -8.41 -22.65 19.80
C TYR A 160 -7.54 -23.86 19.46
N VAL A 161 -6.88 -24.39 20.49
CA VAL A 161 -6.16 -25.66 20.46
C VAL A 161 -6.58 -26.46 21.69
N LEU A 162 -7.04 -27.68 21.47
CA LEU A 162 -7.39 -28.62 22.55
C LEU A 162 -6.12 -29.12 23.26
N LYS A 163 -6.25 -29.50 24.53
CA LYS A 163 -5.20 -30.14 25.32
C LYS A 163 -4.54 -31.28 24.52
N GLY A 164 -3.23 -31.33 24.51
CA GLY A 164 -2.45 -32.37 23.80
C GLY A 164 -2.47 -32.30 22.28
N ARG A 165 -3.07 -31.25 21.70
CA ARG A 165 -3.03 -30.97 20.26
C ARG A 165 -2.14 -29.77 19.96
N ASN A 166 -1.73 -29.67 18.67
CA ASN A 166 -0.88 -28.55 18.20
C ASN A 166 -1.52 -27.70 17.07
N ASN A 167 -2.66 -28.19 16.55
CA ASN A 167 -3.32 -27.52 15.41
C ASN A 167 -4.35 -26.51 15.91
N TRP A 168 -4.23 -25.28 15.45
CA TRP A 168 -5.21 -24.22 15.67
C TRP A 168 -6.45 -24.45 14.81
N VAL A 169 -7.62 -24.35 15.44
CA VAL A 169 -8.92 -24.52 14.81
C VAL A 169 -9.73 -23.24 15.02
N ASP A 170 -10.44 -22.80 14.00
CA ASP A 170 -11.28 -21.63 14.09
C ASP A 170 -12.53 -21.89 14.92
N PHE A 171 -12.83 -20.99 15.85
CA PHE A 171 -14.14 -20.98 16.49
C PHE A 171 -15.22 -20.55 15.50
N THR A 172 -16.25 -21.35 15.33
CA THR A 172 -17.45 -20.96 14.61
C THR A 172 -18.11 -19.75 15.32
N GLY A 173 -18.34 -18.67 14.55
CA GLY A 173 -18.86 -17.42 15.09
C GLY A 173 -17.84 -16.59 15.88
N GLY A 174 -16.56 -16.98 15.89
CA GLY A 174 -15.48 -16.22 16.54
C GLY A 174 -14.95 -15.07 15.68
N ASN A 175 -15.83 -14.18 15.20
CA ASN A 175 -15.53 -13.15 14.18
C ASN A 175 -15.66 -11.71 14.67
N ALA A 176 -15.71 -11.49 15.99
CA ALA A 176 -15.82 -10.16 16.61
C ALA A 176 -14.69 -9.91 17.61
N CYS A 177 -14.52 -8.67 18.06
CA CYS A 177 -13.55 -8.30 19.09
C CYS A 177 -13.84 -8.93 20.47
N ALA A 178 -15.05 -9.45 20.65
CA ALA A 178 -15.45 -10.22 21.83
C ALA A 178 -16.12 -11.52 21.40
N MET A 179 -15.84 -12.60 22.12
CA MET A 179 -16.43 -13.93 21.91
C MET A 179 -16.89 -14.53 23.22
N LYS A 180 -18.17 -14.92 23.29
CA LYS A 180 -18.76 -15.59 24.45
C LYS A 180 -18.80 -17.09 24.22
N LYS A 181 -18.50 -17.86 25.25
CA LYS A 181 -18.60 -19.32 25.27
C LYS A 181 -19.16 -19.80 26.59
N VAL A 182 -19.87 -20.92 26.56
CA VAL A 182 -20.26 -21.67 27.76
C VAL A 182 -19.24 -22.76 27.96
N LEU A 183 -18.66 -22.82 29.16
CA LEU A 183 -17.61 -23.77 29.49
C LEU A 183 -18.16 -25.21 29.53
N ASN A 184 -17.41 -26.14 29.00
CA ASN A 184 -17.68 -27.56 29.04
C ASN A 184 -16.40 -28.36 29.31
N GLU A 185 -16.50 -29.65 29.52
CA GLU A 185 -15.35 -30.52 29.84
C GLU A 185 -14.21 -30.47 28.82
N THR A 186 -14.53 -30.28 27.53
CA THR A 186 -13.51 -30.24 26.47
C THR A 186 -12.69 -28.98 26.48
N TYR A 187 -13.08 -27.97 27.26
CA TYR A 187 -12.36 -26.68 27.34
C TYR A 187 -11.31 -26.65 28.44
N ASP A 188 -11.16 -27.73 29.23
CA ASP A 188 -10.08 -27.77 30.21
C ASP A 188 -8.71 -27.74 29.55
N GLU A 189 -7.84 -26.79 29.96
CA GLU A 189 -6.54 -26.49 29.37
C GLU A 189 -6.59 -26.08 27.88
N LEU A 190 -7.77 -25.65 27.40
CA LEU A 190 -7.91 -25.09 26.06
C LEU A 190 -7.04 -23.86 25.93
N LYS A 191 -6.29 -23.79 24.84
CA LYS A 191 -5.55 -22.58 24.47
C LYS A 191 -6.35 -21.76 23.45
N VAL A 192 -6.46 -20.46 23.68
CA VAL A 192 -7.23 -19.54 22.82
C VAL A 192 -6.37 -18.37 22.38
N ARG A 193 -6.54 -17.96 21.14
CA ARG A 193 -5.96 -16.74 20.56
C ARG A 193 -6.93 -16.11 19.55
N VAL A 194 -6.63 -14.91 19.11
CA VAL A 194 -7.35 -14.27 18.00
C VAL A 194 -6.37 -13.82 16.94
N VAL A 195 -6.71 -14.05 15.66
CA VAL A 195 -6.06 -13.48 14.50
C VAL A 195 -6.89 -12.31 14.04
N ILE A 196 -6.28 -11.14 13.89
CA ILE A 196 -6.93 -9.90 13.45
C ILE A 196 -6.31 -9.51 12.13
N THR A 197 -7.16 -9.33 11.10
CA THR A 197 -6.74 -8.98 9.75
C THR A 197 -7.39 -7.65 9.35
N ASP A 198 -6.65 -6.76 8.70
CA ASP A 198 -7.19 -5.51 8.16
C ASP A 198 -7.79 -5.71 6.76
N GLY A 199 -8.45 -4.67 6.24
CA GLY A 199 -9.04 -4.67 4.89
C GLY A 199 -8.00 -4.81 3.75
N LYS A 200 -6.70 -4.74 4.04
CA LYS A 200 -5.58 -4.87 3.08
C LYS A 200 -4.88 -6.23 3.19
N GLY A 201 -5.35 -7.13 4.07
CA GLY A 201 -4.80 -8.48 4.27
C GLY A 201 -3.58 -8.55 5.19
N ASN A 202 -3.22 -7.46 5.90
CA ASN A 202 -2.19 -7.54 6.95
C ASN A 202 -2.82 -8.11 8.22
N SER A 203 -2.08 -8.92 8.98
CA SER A 203 -2.61 -9.58 10.17
C SER A 203 -1.69 -9.45 11.37
N VAL A 204 -2.28 -9.52 12.55
CA VAL A 204 -1.60 -9.65 13.84
C VAL A 204 -2.32 -10.74 14.64
N THR A 205 -1.56 -11.49 15.44
CA THR A 205 -2.09 -12.56 16.31
C THR A 205 -1.87 -12.17 17.76
N SER A 206 -2.89 -12.38 18.60
CA SER A 206 -2.81 -12.12 20.04
C SER A 206 -1.88 -13.10 20.75
N ASN A 207 -1.55 -12.78 21.99
CA ASN A 207 -1.03 -13.77 22.93
C ASN A 207 -2.02 -14.93 23.06
N THR A 208 -1.49 -16.10 23.39
CA THR A 208 -2.30 -17.28 23.72
C THR A 208 -2.69 -17.19 25.19
N VAL A 209 -3.96 -17.45 25.48
CA VAL A 209 -4.50 -17.54 26.85
C VAL A 209 -5.10 -18.92 27.08
N ASN A 210 -5.13 -19.34 28.35
CA ASN A 210 -5.64 -20.66 28.73
C ASN A 210 -7.05 -20.52 29.30
N VAL A 211 -7.80 -21.61 29.17
CA VAL A 211 -9.06 -21.85 29.89
C VAL A 211 -8.79 -22.87 31.00
N THR A 212 -9.30 -22.62 32.19
CA THR A 212 -9.19 -23.55 33.34
C THR A 212 -10.60 -23.90 33.83
N ILE A 213 -10.91 -25.19 33.85
CA ILE A 213 -12.17 -25.68 34.44
C ILE A 213 -11.94 -25.92 35.92
N ILE A 214 -12.71 -25.24 36.77
CA ILE A 214 -12.71 -25.42 38.22
C ILE A 214 -13.57 -26.66 38.53
N LYS A 215 -12.93 -27.69 39.06
CA LYS A 215 -13.60 -28.97 39.45
C LYS A 215 -14.17 -28.81 40.85
N SER A 216 -15.29 -29.50 41.12
CA SER A 216 -15.98 -29.46 42.42
C SER A 216 -15.18 -30.06 43.58
N GLU A 217 -14.15 -30.82 43.27
CA GLU A 217 -13.32 -31.50 44.28
C GLU A 217 -12.28 -30.60 44.95
N ASP A 218 -12.03 -29.41 44.42
CA ASP A 218 -11.05 -28.46 44.96
C ASP A 218 -11.52 -27.74 46.25
N TRP A 219 -12.71 -28.14 46.83
CA TRP A 219 -13.31 -27.51 48.00
C TRP A 219 -13.40 -28.41 49.23
N GLU A 220 -12.98 -29.67 49.17
CA GLU A 220 -12.93 -30.49 50.36
C GLU A 220 -11.83 -29.96 51.29
N LEU A 221 -12.26 -29.17 52.30
CA LEU A 221 -11.41 -28.86 53.44
C LEU A 221 -11.04 -30.20 54.09
N PRO A 222 -9.80 -30.37 54.51
CA PRO A 222 -9.43 -31.55 55.27
C PRO A 222 -10.33 -31.59 56.54
N ILE A 223 -11.11 -32.65 56.65
CA ILE A 223 -11.90 -32.95 57.86
C ILE A 223 -10.88 -33.15 58.99
N MET A 224 -10.84 -32.21 59.95
CA MET A 224 -10.03 -32.35 61.16
C MET A 224 -10.68 -33.37 62.10
#